data_df4e6dfab19c7ef190db7ca050cb5d75
#
_entry.id   df4e6dfab19c7ef190db7ca050cb5d75
#
_cell.length_a   1.000
_cell.length_b   1.000
_cell.length_c   1.000
_cell.angle_alpha   90.00
_cell.angle_beta   90.00
_cell.angle_gamma   90.00
#
_symmetry.space_group_name_H-M   'P 1'
#
loop_
_entity.id
_entity.type
_entity.pdbx_description
1 polymer ?
#
loop_
_entity_poly.entity_id
_entity_poly.type
_entity_poly.pdbx_seq_one_letter_code
_entity_poly.pdbx_strand_id
1 'polypeptide(L)'
;LDLDHFKEVNDQLGHMAGDQVLQETGLILKSVVRSTDLSGRLGGDEFVLFIQNAADRRGLERCAEKLVSALNRTFSSAEYSVTVSASIGIVPVQGGESFAQLYEAADKALYEVKRTRRNGYQFAASAAEPVL
;
A
#
# COMPACT_ATOMS: atom_id res chain seq x y z
N LEU A 1 -3.08 0.49 0.43
CA LEU A 1 -1.69 0.74 0.77
C LEU A 1 -1.53 2.16 1.27
N ASP A 2 -0.92 2.30 2.40
CA ASP A 2 -0.61 3.58 3.00
C ASP A 2 0.89 3.69 3.24
N LEU A 3 1.43 4.88 3.02
CA LEU A 3 2.83 5.13 3.34
C LEU A 3 2.98 5.40 4.84
N ASP A 4 3.97 4.77 5.43
CA ASP A 4 4.32 4.98 6.84
C ASP A 4 5.24 6.18 6.96
N HIS A 5 4.96 7.04 7.94
CA HIS A 5 5.81 8.21 8.24
C HIS A 5 5.83 9.29 7.17
N PHE A 6 4.84 9.28 6.27
CA PHE A 6 4.76 10.30 5.23
C PHE A 6 4.61 11.70 5.82
N LYS A 7 3.82 11.83 6.88
CA LYS A 7 3.64 13.13 7.53
C LYS A 7 4.97 13.66 8.05
N GLU A 8 5.83 12.78 8.55
CA GLU A 8 7.15 13.19 9.04
C GLU A 8 8.01 13.75 7.91
N VAL A 9 7.89 13.21 6.69
CA VAL A 9 8.61 13.76 5.54
C VAL A 9 8.19 15.20 5.32
N ASN A 10 6.88 15.47 5.28
CA ASN A 10 6.40 16.83 5.09
C ASN A 10 6.85 17.76 6.22
N ASP A 11 6.76 17.28 7.45
CA ASP A 11 7.09 18.09 8.63
C ASP A 11 8.59 18.36 8.75
N GLN A 12 9.42 17.40 8.45
CA GLN A 12 10.87 17.50 8.64
C GLN A 12 11.63 17.91 7.38
N LEU A 13 11.18 17.49 6.21
CA LEU A 13 11.88 17.71 4.94
C LEU A 13 11.14 18.67 4.00
N GLY A 14 9.91 19.01 4.33
CA GLY A 14 9.11 19.95 3.54
C GLY A 14 8.21 19.28 2.52
N HIS A 15 7.25 20.05 2.01
CA HIS A 15 6.23 19.54 1.10
C HIS A 15 6.79 19.11 -0.26
N MET A 16 7.88 19.75 -0.71
CA MET A 16 8.52 19.31 -1.96
C MET A 16 9.09 17.91 -1.84
N ALA A 17 9.67 17.60 -0.68
CA ALA A 17 10.14 16.23 -0.41
C ALA A 17 8.97 15.26 -0.35
N GLY A 18 7.86 15.66 0.26
CA GLY A 18 6.65 14.84 0.30
C GLY A 18 6.12 14.55 -1.10
N ASP A 19 6.09 15.56 -1.97
CA ASP A 19 5.67 15.38 -3.36
C ASP A 19 6.59 14.40 -4.09
N GLN A 20 7.89 14.49 -3.86
CA GLN A 20 8.85 13.55 -4.44
C GLN A 20 8.59 12.13 -3.97
N VAL A 21 8.32 11.94 -2.70
CA VAL A 21 7.98 10.61 -2.16
C VAL A 21 6.77 10.04 -2.88
N LEU A 22 5.72 10.85 -3.07
CA LEU A 22 4.51 10.40 -3.75
C LEU A 22 4.76 10.04 -5.21
N GLN A 23 5.53 10.86 -5.92
CA GLN A 23 5.87 10.58 -7.32
C GLN A 23 6.68 9.31 -7.47
N GLU A 24 7.69 9.12 -6.65
CA GLU A 24 8.52 7.92 -6.66
C GLU A 24 7.70 6.69 -6.30
N THR A 25 6.79 6.82 -5.34
CA THR A 25 5.89 5.73 -4.97
C THR A 25 5.06 5.28 -6.18
N GLY A 26 4.47 6.24 -6.90
CA GLY A 26 3.69 5.93 -8.09
C GLY A 26 4.51 5.21 -9.15
N LEU A 27 5.75 5.62 -9.36
CA LEU A 27 6.64 4.97 -10.33
C LEU A 27 7.01 3.56 -9.88
N ILE A 28 7.27 3.36 -8.60
CA ILE A 28 7.58 2.04 -8.05
C ILE A 28 6.39 1.10 -8.22
N LEU A 29 5.18 1.57 -7.91
CA LEU A 29 3.98 0.76 -8.08
C LEU A 29 3.84 0.29 -9.53
N LYS A 30 4.03 1.18 -10.47
CA LYS A 30 3.95 0.84 -11.91
C LYS A 30 5.04 -0.15 -12.33
N SER A 31 6.21 -0.09 -11.71
CA SER A 31 7.31 -0.99 -12.06
C SER A 31 7.12 -2.40 -11.52
N VAL A 32 6.38 -2.55 -10.42
CA VAL A 32 6.18 -3.85 -9.77
C VAL A 32 4.98 -4.59 -10.35
N VAL A 33 3.91 -3.87 -10.69
CA VAL A 33 2.70 -4.48 -11.22
C VAL A 33 2.79 -4.64 -12.73
N ARG A 34 1.97 -5.57 -13.27
CA ARG A 34 1.94 -5.83 -14.71
C ARG A 34 1.14 -4.75 -15.43
N SER A 35 1.33 -4.66 -16.75
CA SER A 35 0.61 -3.68 -17.57
C SER A 35 -0.91 -3.86 -17.54
N THR A 36 -1.39 -5.07 -17.23
CA THR A 36 -2.82 -5.36 -17.09
C THR A 36 -3.38 -4.97 -15.72
N ASP A 37 -2.52 -4.68 -14.76
CA ASP A 37 -2.93 -4.28 -13.43
C ASP A 37 -3.12 -2.77 -13.39
N LEU A 38 -3.91 -2.32 -12.41
CA LEU A 38 -4.18 -0.89 -12.23
C LEU A 38 -3.62 -0.44 -10.90
N SER A 39 -3.09 0.76 -10.89
CA SER A 39 -2.68 1.41 -9.64
C SER A 39 -3.15 2.86 -9.68
N GLY A 40 -3.43 3.40 -8.53
CA GLY A 40 -3.86 4.79 -8.42
C GLY A 40 -3.68 5.32 -7.02
N ARG A 41 -3.71 6.63 -6.92
CA ARG A 41 -3.65 7.32 -5.64
C ARG A 41 -5.06 7.75 -5.27
N LEU A 42 -5.50 7.38 -4.08
CA LEU A 42 -6.83 7.76 -3.58
C LEU A 42 -6.82 9.15 -2.96
N GLY A 43 -5.69 9.57 -2.45
CA GLY A 43 -5.54 10.87 -1.81
C GLY A 43 -4.49 10.80 -0.72
N GLY A 44 -3.91 11.93 -0.32
CA GLY A 44 -2.88 11.95 0.71
C GLY A 44 -1.77 10.97 0.39
N ASP A 45 -1.53 10.04 1.28
CA ASP A 45 -0.53 8.99 1.15
C ASP A 45 -1.14 7.61 0.91
N GLU A 46 -2.38 7.56 0.43
CA GLU A 46 -3.11 6.32 0.21
C GLU A 46 -3.14 5.94 -1.27
N PHE A 47 -2.81 4.68 -1.56
CA PHE A 47 -2.79 4.13 -2.90
C PHE A 47 -3.61 2.85 -2.96
N VAL A 48 -4.13 2.55 -4.14
CA VAL A 48 -4.88 1.32 -4.39
C VAL A 48 -4.30 0.63 -5.61
N LEU A 49 -4.27 -0.71 -5.56
CA LEU A 49 -3.83 -1.54 -6.66
C LEU A 49 -4.89 -2.60 -6.93
N PHE A 50 -5.16 -2.83 -8.21
CA PHE A 50 -6.03 -3.92 -8.66
C PHE A 50 -5.17 -4.88 -9.46
N ILE A 51 -4.93 -6.06 -8.89
CA ILE A 51 -4.09 -7.08 -9.49
C ILE A 51 -4.99 -8.11 -10.17
N GLN A 52 -4.85 -8.23 -11.47
CA GLN A 52 -5.66 -9.15 -12.27
C GLN A 52 -4.94 -10.48 -12.43
N ASN A 53 -5.73 -11.54 -12.48
CA ASN A 53 -5.22 -12.89 -12.76
C ASN A 53 -4.09 -13.31 -11.81
N ALA A 54 -4.22 -12.92 -10.56
CA ALA A 54 -3.35 -13.46 -9.53
C ALA A 54 -3.71 -14.93 -9.37
N ALA A 55 -2.81 -15.80 -9.79
CA ALA A 55 -3.10 -17.22 -9.88
C ALA A 55 -3.40 -17.85 -8.53
N ASP A 56 -2.74 -17.36 -7.49
CA ASP A 56 -2.95 -17.88 -6.14
C ASP A 56 -2.49 -16.84 -5.10
N ARG A 57 -2.73 -17.17 -3.86
CA ARG A 57 -2.34 -16.34 -2.73
C ARG A 57 -0.83 -16.10 -2.69
N ARG A 58 -0.05 -17.10 -3.05
CA ARG A 58 1.40 -17.00 -3.04
C ARG A 58 1.91 -15.94 -4.03
N GLY A 59 1.26 -15.83 -5.18
CA GLY A 59 1.58 -14.77 -6.14
C GLY A 59 1.34 -13.39 -5.57
N LEU A 60 0.23 -13.21 -4.86
CA LEU A 60 -0.07 -11.95 -4.19
C LEU A 60 0.92 -11.66 -3.06
N GLU A 61 1.33 -12.67 -2.32
CA GLU A 61 2.33 -12.51 -1.27
C GLU A 61 3.66 -12.03 -1.84
N ARG A 62 4.11 -12.63 -2.94
CA ARG A 62 5.35 -12.20 -3.59
C ARG A 62 5.26 -10.77 -4.09
N CYS A 63 4.13 -10.38 -4.64
CA CYS A 63 3.91 -9.01 -5.09
C CYS A 63 3.98 -8.05 -3.91
N ALA A 64 3.29 -8.38 -2.82
CA ALA A 64 3.29 -7.56 -1.61
C ALA A 64 4.70 -7.43 -1.02
N GLU A 65 5.45 -8.52 -0.98
CA GLU A 65 6.83 -8.49 -0.48
C GLU A 65 7.73 -7.61 -1.32
N LYS A 66 7.58 -7.66 -2.65
CA LYS A 66 8.33 -6.77 -3.54
C LYS A 66 7.98 -5.31 -3.29
N LEU A 67 6.70 -5.02 -3.11
CA LEU A 67 6.25 -3.65 -2.85
C LEU A 67 6.77 -3.13 -1.52
N VAL A 68 6.66 -3.94 -0.47
CA VAL A 68 7.15 -3.55 0.85
C VAL A 68 8.65 -3.26 0.80
N SER A 69 9.41 -4.12 0.14
CA SER A 69 10.84 -3.94 -0.01
C SER A 69 11.19 -2.69 -0.83
N ALA A 70 10.54 -2.51 -1.98
CA ALA A 70 10.85 -1.41 -2.87
C ALA A 70 10.42 -0.05 -2.31
N LEU A 71 9.38 -0.03 -1.49
CA LEU A 71 8.85 1.20 -0.92
C LEU A 71 9.51 1.61 0.39
N ASN A 72 10.41 0.79 0.91
CA ASN A 72 11.18 1.13 2.09
C ASN A 72 12.38 1.97 1.66
N ARG A 73 12.30 3.27 1.90
CA ARG A 73 13.30 4.24 1.40
C ARG A 73 13.58 5.28 2.46
N THR A 74 14.82 5.80 2.44
CA THR A 74 15.21 6.87 3.34
C THR A 74 15.42 8.15 2.55
N PHE A 75 14.82 9.22 3.03
CA PHE A 75 14.95 10.56 2.48
C PHE A 75 15.64 11.45 3.50
N SER A 76 16.59 12.24 3.05
CA SER A 76 17.43 13.01 3.98
C SER A 76 17.63 14.44 3.50
N SER A 77 17.77 15.33 4.48
CA SER A 77 18.30 16.68 4.28
C SER A 77 19.61 16.77 5.07
N ALA A 78 20.16 17.98 5.16
CA ALA A 78 21.38 18.20 5.93
C ALA A 78 21.21 17.87 7.42
N GLU A 79 19.98 18.03 7.94
CA GLU A 79 19.72 17.91 9.37
C GLU A 79 18.84 16.72 9.76
N TYR A 80 18.00 16.24 8.83
CA TYR A 80 16.99 15.22 9.14
C TYR A 80 17.02 14.07 8.16
N SER A 81 16.62 12.91 8.65
CA SER A 81 16.50 11.70 7.85
C SER A 81 15.20 11.00 8.25
N VAL A 82 14.39 10.65 7.26
CA VAL A 82 13.11 9.98 7.49
C VAL A 82 13.05 8.73 6.62
N THR A 83 12.77 7.58 7.23
CA THR A 83 12.54 6.34 6.49
C THR A 83 11.05 6.17 6.28
N VAL A 84 10.67 6.08 5.01
CA VAL A 84 9.31 5.84 4.57
C VAL A 84 9.17 4.38 4.20
N SER A 85 8.10 3.74 4.64
CA SER A 85 7.79 2.37 4.27
C SER A 85 6.33 2.29 3.87
N ALA A 86 5.84 1.09 3.57
CA ALA A 86 4.45 0.89 3.19
C ALA A 86 3.79 -0.15 4.06
N SER A 87 2.56 0.13 4.44
CA SER A 87 1.67 -0.83 5.07
C SER A 87 0.57 -1.18 4.08
N ILE A 88 0.31 -2.45 3.87
CA ILE A 88 -0.57 -2.93 2.80
C ILE A 88 -1.63 -3.87 3.37
N GLY A 89 -2.89 -3.58 3.05
CA GLY A 89 -3.98 -4.51 3.27
C GLY A 89 -4.36 -5.13 1.94
N ILE A 90 -4.56 -6.44 1.92
CA ILE A 90 -4.87 -7.19 0.69
C ILE A 90 -6.18 -7.92 0.87
N VAL A 91 -7.09 -7.75 -0.09
CA VAL A 91 -8.33 -8.50 -0.10
C VAL A 91 -8.43 -9.28 -1.41
N PRO A 92 -8.49 -10.62 -1.35
CA PRO A 92 -8.76 -11.41 -2.55
C PRO A 92 -10.19 -11.19 -3.00
N VAL A 93 -10.37 -10.92 -4.29
CA VAL A 93 -11.69 -10.70 -4.88
C VAL A 93 -12.26 -12.03 -5.33
N GLN A 94 -13.42 -12.37 -4.86
CA GLN A 94 -14.07 -13.64 -5.20
C GLN A 94 -15.14 -13.49 -6.27
N GLY A 95 -15.68 -12.28 -6.41
CA GLY A 95 -16.74 -11.97 -7.35
C GLY A 95 -17.99 -11.48 -6.66
N GLY A 96 -18.62 -10.46 -7.23
CA GLY A 96 -19.85 -9.91 -6.68
C GLY A 96 -19.69 -8.89 -5.57
N GLU A 97 -18.50 -8.70 -5.05
CA GLU A 97 -18.27 -7.69 -4.03
C GLU A 97 -18.27 -6.29 -4.65
N SER A 98 -18.83 -5.32 -3.92
CA SER A 98 -18.75 -3.92 -4.32
C SER A 98 -17.37 -3.36 -3.97
N PHE A 99 -17.00 -2.25 -4.62
CA PHE A 99 -15.77 -1.56 -4.26
C PHE A 99 -15.76 -1.19 -2.77
N ALA A 100 -16.88 -0.72 -2.25
CA ALA A 100 -16.98 -0.35 -0.84
C ALA A 100 -16.68 -1.54 0.09
N GLN A 101 -17.18 -2.72 -0.25
CA GLN A 101 -16.91 -3.92 0.54
C GLN A 101 -15.44 -4.30 0.49
N LEU A 102 -14.84 -4.25 -0.70
CA LEU A 102 -13.42 -4.55 -0.87
C LEU A 102 -12.54 -3.54 -0.13
N TYR A 103 -12.87 -2.27 -0.27
CA TYR A 103 -12.11 -1.21 0.38
C TYR A 103 -12.15 -1.35 1.90
N GLU A 104 -13.32 -1.60 2.45
CA GLU A 104 -13.49 -1.76 3.90
C GLU A 104 -12.68 -2.95 4.41
N ALA A 105 -12.72 -4.08 3.71
CA ALA A 105 -11.98 -5.27 4.11
C ALA A 105 -10.47 -5.03 4.06
N ALA A 106 -9.99 -4.42 2.98
CA ALA A 106 -8.57 -4.09 2.84
C ALA A 106 -8.13 -3.07 3.90
N ASP A 107 -8.97 -2.10 4.20
CA ASP A 107 -8.67 -1.08 5.19
C ASP A 107 -8.54 -1.66 6.60
N LYS A 108 -9.38 -2.62 6.95
CA LYS A 108 -9.27 -3.32 8.23
C LYS A 108 -7.94 -4.07 8.35
N ALA A 109 -7.54 -4.75 7.27
CA ALA A 109 -6.27 -5.47 7.24
C ALA A 109 -5.10 -4.50 7.33
N LEU A 110 -5.21 -3.38 6.62
CA LEU A 110 -4.21 -2.30 6.67
C LEU A 110 -4.06 -1.74 8.09
N TYR A 111 -5.19 -1.51 8.75
CA TYR A 111 -5.18 -1.01 10.13
C TYR A 111 -4.40 -1.94 11.05
N GLU A 112 -4.56 -3.26 10.89
CA GLU A 112 -3.82 -4.22 11.68
C GLU A 112 -2.32 -4.15 11.45
N VAL A 113 -1.89 -3.92 10.20
CA VAL A 113 -0.46 -3.74 9.90
C VAL A 113 0.04 -2.48 10.60
N LYS A 114 -0.69 -1.38 10.50
CA LYS A 114 -0.32 -0.11 11.13
C LYS A 114 -0.26 -0.21 12.65
N ARG A 115 -1.20 -0.95 13.24
CA ARG A 115 -1.28 -1.11 14.69
C ARG A 115 -0.17 -1.99 15.25
N THR A 116 0.25 -3.00 14.50
CA THR A 116 1.17 -4.02 15.02
C THR A 116 2.63 -3.79 14.65
N ARG A 117 2.91 -3.45 13.39
CA ARG A 117 4.31 -3.43 12.95
C ARG A 117 4.66 -2.38 11.90
N ARG A 118 3.71 -1.90 11.12
CA ARG A 118 3.98 -1.13 9.90
C ARG A 118 4.94 -1.88 8.97
N ASN A 119 5.29 -1.30 7.84
CA ASN A 119 6.27 -1.89 6.92
C ASN A 119 5.99 -3.36 6.66
N GLY A 120 4.80 -3.66 6.17
CA GLY A 120 4.39 -5.03 5.93
C GLY A 120 3.03 -5.12 5.27
N TYR A 121 2.50 -6.32 5.22
CA TYR A 121 1.20 -6.54 4.60
C TYR A 121 0.40 -7.56 5.41
N GLN A 122 -0.92 -7.53 5.20
CA GLN A 122 -1.83 -8.49 5.79
C GLN A 122 -3.00 -8.73 4.86
N PHE A 123 -3.41 -9.99 4.77
CA PHE A 123 -4.60 -10.37 4.03
C PHE A 123 -5.85 -10.16 4.87
N ALA A 124 -6.89 -9.63 4.25
CA ALA A 124 -8.21 -9.60 4.84
C ALA A 124 -8.79 -11.01 4.84
N ALA A 125 -9.66 -11.30 5.78
CA ALA A 125 -10.31 -12.60 5.84
C ALA A 125 -11.23 -12.79 4.63
N SER A 126 -12.13 -11.86 4.38
CA SER A 126 -13.01 -11.87 3.22
C SER A 126 -13.80 -10.56 3.18
N ALA A 127 -14.02 -10.03 1.97
CA ALA A 127 -14.88 -8.86 1.79
C ALA A 127 -16.36 -9.27 1.71
N ALA A 128 -16.62 -10.50 1.29
CA ALA A 128 -17.98 -11.05 1.18
C ALA A 128 -18.29 -11.92 2.39
N GLU A 129 -18.11 -11.38 3.58
CA GLU A 129 -18.27 -12.13 4.79
C GLU A 129 -19.70 -12.54 5.01
N PRO A 130 -19.96 -13.83 5.28
CA PRO A 130 -21.31 -14.23 5.64
C PRO A 130 -21.67 -13.63 6.99
N VAL A 131 -22.84 -13.06 7.04
CA VAL A 131 -23.39 -12.56 8.29
C VAL A 131 -23.97 -13.73 9.04
N LEU A 132 -23.48 -13.98 10.18
CA LEU A 132 -24.03 -15.02 11.03
C LEU A 132 -25.13 -14.49 11.91
#